data_2f820f54ba54381c4829c84054875acb
#
_entry.id   2f820f54ba54381c4829c84054875acb
#
_cell.length_a   1.000
_cell.length_b   1.000
_cell.length_c   1.000
_cell.angle_alpha   90.00
_cell.angle_beta   90.00
_cell.angle_gamma   90.00
#
_symmetry.space_group_name_H-M   'P 1'
#
loop_
_entity.id
_entity.type
_entity.pdbx_description
1 polymer ?
#
loop_
_entity_poly.entity_id
_entity_poly.type
_entity_poly.pdbx_seq_one_letter_code
_entity_poly.pdbx_strand_id
1 'polypeptide(L)'
;MRMLLSALAATTILAGAAQATTVYPLDRATILAGSPFDFKVEFKAVVKPEDVKITVNGQDYKTVLGKEAEFVAEEKGKEDKVLGSALIARGLSIPAEGAYKIEVTAGSESKTVTWDVYNTSSTPKAKNIIFILGDGLSVAHRTGARIMSKGMTEGKANGRLNMDDLEHMAFVGTSSTEAIATDSANTMSAYMTGHKTAVNALGVYGDRTPDSLDDPKVETIAEAIRRQTKKSIGIVSTAEIEDATPAAVVAHTRKRADKEQIVGMMLDVKPDVILGGGSAYFLGKETPGSKRKDDKDYIKLYKEAGYTLATDKTELQTATGTNTGKILGLFHTGNMDVTLDRQFLKKGTVEKFPNQPGLVEMTKVALGELSKNEEGFFLMVEGASIDKMSHPLDWDRALVETIELDQAVGVAREFAKSHPDTLIVVTGDHTHGVSIIGTVDDEKPGTEMREKVGTYAEAGFPNYTDENKDGYPDKIDVSRRLFLAATNGPDHYETFRPKLDGPFVPAIQNEKKEYVANEAYKDVPGAVFVQGNIPKTGDSGVHAVDDVVLQSTGPGSEGFKGYMEESDIYRVLADTFALGTTQTN
;
A
#
# COMPACT_ATOMS: atom_id res chain seq x y z
N MET A 1 5.62 -30.51 -62.92
CA MET A 1 5.63 -31.05 -61.56
C MET A 1 5.18 -29.93 -60.63
N ARG A 2 3.88 -29.90 -60.32
CA ARG A 2 3.25 -28.84 -59.48
C ARG A 2 3.27 -29.33 -58.03
N MET A 3 3.99 -28.65 -57.16
CA MET A 3 3.92 -28.85 -55.71
C MET A 3 2.72 -28.07 -55.14
N LEU A 4 1.76 -28.78 -54.57
CA LEU A 4 0.70 -28.23 -53.72
C LEU A 4 1.29 -27.94 -52.33
N LEU A 5 1.29 -26.67 -51.95
CA LEU A 5 1.47 -26.27 -50.56
C LEU A 5 0.11 -26.35 -49.86
N SER A 6 -0.01 -27.30 -48.96
CA SER A 6 -1.16 -27.34 -48.00
C SER A 6 -0.87 -26.38 -46.83
N ALA A 7 -1.62 -25.30 -46.75
CA ALA A 7 -1.61 -24.41 -45.60
C ALA A 7 -2.41 -25.08 -44.48
N LEU A 8 -1.74 -25.53 -43.42
CA LEU A 8 -2.39 -25.91 -42.14
C LEU A 8 -2.74 -24.62 -41.38
N ALA A 9 -4.03 -24.29 -41.36
CA ALA A 9 -4.54 -23.27 -40.48
C ALA A 9 -4.57 -23.84 -39.03
N ALA A 10 -3.62 -23.44 -38.22
CA ALA A 10 -3.65 -23.70 -36.79
C ALA A 10 -4.72 -22.80 -36.15
N THR A 11 -5.90 -23.36 -35.93
CA THR A 11 -6.93 -22.76 -35.06
C THR A 11 -6.41 -22.86 -33.63
N THR A 12 -5.84 -21.79 -33.11
CA THR A 12 -5.64 -21.61 -31.65
C THR A 12 -7.02 -21.50 -30.99
N ILE A 13 -7.51 -22.62 -30.48
CA ILE A 13 -8.59 -22.63 -29.50
C ILE A 13 -8.00 -21.97 -28.25
N LEU A 14 -8.34 -20.69 -28.01
CA LEU A 14 -8.26 -20.11 -26.69
C LEU A 14 -9.21 -20.93 -25.80
N ALA A 15 -8.66 -21.94 -25.15
CA ALA A 15 -9.32 -22.58 -24.02
C ALA A 15 -9.45 -21.48 -22.96
N GLY A 16 -10.63 -20.83 -22.88
CA GLY A 16 -11.00 -20.06 -21.72
C GLY A 16 -10.78 -20.97 -20.52
N ALA A 17 -9.98 -20.55 -19.55
CA ALA A 17 -9.78 -21.30 -18.32
C ALA A 17 -11.16 -21.65 -17.78
N ALA A 18 -11.48 -22.94 -17.73
CA ALA A 18 -12.76 -23.39 -17.18
C ALA A 18 -12.77 -22.97 -15.71
N GLN A 19 -13.65 -22.05 -15.36
CA GLN A 19 -13.83 -21.57 -14.00
C GLN A 19 -14.05 -22.78 -13.08
N ALA A 20 -13.19 -23.00 -12.11
CA ALA A 20 -13.33 -24.06 -11.13
C ALA A 20 -14.21 -23.59 -9.97
N THR A 21 -14.84 -24.51 -9.24
CA THR A 21 -15.52 -24.19 -7.97
C THR A 21 -14.55 -23.46 -7.04
N THR A 22 -14.94 -22.28 -6.54
CA THR A 22 -14.13 -21.45 -5.66
C THR A 22 -14.76 -21.41 -4.27
N VAL A 23 -13.93 -21.45 -3.25
CA VAL A 23 -14.34 -21.34 -1.83
C VAL A 23 -13.60 -20.18 -1.20
N TYR A 24 -14.32 -19.27 -0.57
CA TYR A 24 -13.79 -18.16 0.20
C TYR A 24 -14.10 -18.35 1.69
N PRO A 25 -13.14 -18.08 2.58
CA PRO A 25 -11.72 -17.81 2.36
C PRO A 25 -11.01 -18.83 1.47
N LEU A 26 -9.98 -18.37 0.74
CA LEU A 26 -9.25 -19.23 -0.20
C LEU A 26 -8.49 -20.36 0.52
N ASP A 27 -8.00 -21.34 -0.25
CA ASP A 27 -7.19 -22.42 0.29
C ASP A 27 -5.91 -21.87 0.99
N ARG A 28 -5.55 -22.47 2.10
CA ARG A 28 -4.45 -22.08 2.99
C ARG A 28 -4.62 -20.69 3.65
N ALA A 29 -5.84 -20.16 3.72
CA ALA A 29 -6.10 -18.94 4.48
C ALA A 29 -5.77 -19.14 5.96
N THR A 30 -5.11 -18.13 6.56
CA THR A 30 -4.88 -18.04 8.00
C THR A 30 -5.91 -17.10 8.59
N ILE A 31 -6.68 -17.55 9.57
CA ILE A 31 -7.83 -16.82 10.14
C ILE A 31 -7.56 -16.58 11.62
N LEU A 32 -7.68 -15.35 12.08
CA LEU A 32 -7.61 -15.04 13.50
C LEU A 32 -8.86 -15.58 14.21
N ALA A 33 -8.68 -16.35 15.29
CA ALA A 33 -9.78 -16.89 16.06
C ALA A 33 -10.75 -15.80 16.55
N GLY A 34 -12.03 -15.95 16.23
CA GLY A 34 -13.08 -14.98 16.54
C GLY A 34 -13.20 -13.80 15.58
N SER A 35 -12.29 -13.67 14.61
CA SER A 35 -12.39 -12.63 13.57
C SER A 35 -13.55 -12.90 12.63
N PRO A 36 -14.42 -11.93 12.34
CA PRO A 36 -15.47 -12.07 11.35
C PRO A 36 -14.93 -12.18 9.91
N PHE A 37 -15.54 -13.08 9.14
CA PHE A 37 -15.29 -13.21 7.71
C PHE A 37 -16.55 -13.66 6.97
N ASP A 38 -16.60 -13.45 5.67
CA ASP A 38 -17.66 -13.96 4.81
C ASP A 38 -17.25 -15.31 4.21
N PHE A 39 -18.15 -16.30 4.30
CA PHE A 39 -18.00 -17.59 3.64
C PHE A 39 -18.79 -17.57 2.34
N LYS A 40 -18.12 -17.83 1.21
CA LYS A 40 -18.78 -17.94 -0.09
C LYS A 40 -18.29 -19.18 -0.84
N VAL A 41 -19.20 -19.84 -1.54
CA VAL A 41 -18.87 -20.90 -2.50
C VAL A 41 -19.47 -20.54 -3.85
N GLU A 42 -18.64 -20.47 -4.88
CA GLU A 42 -19.07 -20.25 -6.26
C GLU A 42 -18.96 -21.56 -7.04
N PHE A 43 -20.09 -22.04 -7.55
CA PHE A 43 -20.15 -23.24 -8.38
C PHE A 43 -19.93 -22.88 -9.84
N LYS A 44 -19.24 -23.74 -10.57
CA LYS A 44 -18.97 -23.58 -11.99
C LYS A 44 -20.24 -23.54 -12.85
N ALA A 45 -21.26 -24.29 -12.43
CA ALA A 45 -22.53 -24.41 -13.14
C ALA A 45 -23.70 -23.98 -12.26
N VAL A 46 -24.89 -23.87 -12.87
CA VAL A 46 -26.15 -23.81 -12.12
C VAL A 46 -26.40 -25.19 -11.53
N VAL A 47 -26.45 -25.25 -10.20
CA VAL A 47 -26.70 -26.47 -9.43
C VAL A 47 -27.99 -26.32 -8.61
N LYS A 48 -28.57 -27.44 -8.15
CA LYS A 48 -29.72 -27.40 -7.25
C LYS A 48 -29.23 -27.40 -5.80
N PRO A 49 -29.94 -26.72 -4.87
CA PRO A 49 -29.57 -26.71 -3.46
C PRO A 49 -29.44 -28.11 -2.84
N GLU A 50 -30.29 -29.03 -3.23
CA GLU A 50 -30.30 -30.43 -2.74
C GLU A 50 -29.07 -31.24 -3.20
N ASP A 51 -28.41 -30.84 -4.28
CA ASP A 51 -27.20 -31.49 -4.80
C ASP A 51 -25.92 -30.97 -4.13
N VAL A 52 -26.02 -29.90 -3.33
CA VAL A 52 -24.88 -29.26 -2.66
C VAL A 52 -24.68 -29.90 -1.28
N LYS A 53 -23.46 -30.38 -1.05
CA LYS A 53 -23.01 -30.84 0.27
C LYS A 53 -21.72 -30.15 0.64
N ILE A 54 -21.72 -29.51 1.81
CA ILE A 54 -20.54 -28.84 2.37
C ILE A 54 -20.28 -29.39 3.77
N THR A 55 -19.05 -29.83 3.99
CA THR A 55 -18.61 -30.30 5.32
C THR A 55 -17.37 -29.54 5.77
N VAL A 56 -17.26 -29.35 7.07
CA VAL A 56 -16.07 -28.82 7.75
C VAL A 56 -15.59 -29.88 8.73
N ASN A 57 -14.40 -30.40 8.52
CA ASN A 57 -13.85 -31.55 9.27
C ASN A 57 -14.80 -32.76 9.31
N GLY A 58 -15.51 -33.01 8.18
CA GLY A 58 -16.45 -34.11 8.04
C GLY A 58 -17.84 -33.87 8.65
N GLN A 59 -18.07 -32.75 9.34
CA GLN A 59 -19.39 -32.39 9.90
C GLN A 59 -20.10 -31.40 8.97
N ASP A 60 -21.41 -31.30 9.05
CA ASP A 60 -22.18 -30.29 8.30
C ASP A 60 -21.67 -28.87 8.64
N TYR A 61 -21.42 -28.06 7.62
CA TYR A 61 -20.85 -26.72 7.79
C TYR A 61 -21.70 -25.83 8.70
N LYS A 62 -23.02 -25.95 8.68
CA LYS A 62 -23.94 -25.18 9.52
C LYS A 62 -23.70 -25.43 11.00
N THR A 63 -23.36 -26.68 11.36
CA THR A 63 -23.05 -27.05 12.74
C THR A 63 -21.74 -26.42 13.19
N VAL A 64 -20.71 -26.44 12.33
CA VAL A 64 -19.38 -25.95 12.69
C VAL A 64 -19.27 -24.42 12.61
N LEU A 65 -19.82 -23.82 11.55
CA LEU A 65 -19.78 -22.38 11.32
C LEU A 65 -20.95 -21.61 11.99
N GLY A 66 -21.91 -22.33 12.57
CA GLY A 66 -22.99 -21.76 13.36
C GLY A 66 -24.06 -20.98 12.58
N LYS A 67 -24.00 -21.00 11.23
CA LYS A 67 -24.93 -20.23 10.38
C LYS A 67 -25.21 -20.95 9.07
N GLU A 68 -26.46 -20.87 8.63
CA GLU A 68 -26.84 -21.30 7.30
C GLU A 68 -26.54 -20.26 6.26
N ALA A 69 -25.96 -20.68 5.13
CA ALA A 69 -25.66 -19.81 4.01
C ALA A 69 -26.89 -19.65 3.10
N GLU A 70 -27.04 -18.47 2.53
CA GLU A 70 -28.02 -18.17 1.49
C GLU A 70 -27.59 -18.82 0.17
N PHE A 71 -28.54 -19.46 -0.52
CA PHE A 71 -28.29 -20.04 -1.83
C PHE A 71 -28.74 -19.10 -2.95
N VAL A 72 -27.80 -18.73 -3.81
CA VAL A 72 -28.03 -17.93 -5.01
C VAL A 72 -28.12 -18.86 -6.21
N ALA A 73 -29.34 -19.10 -6.72
CA ALA A 73 -29.60 -20.07 -7.79
C ALA A 73 -28.82 -19.71 -9.08
N GLU A 74 -28.84 -18.44 -9.47
CA GLU A 74 -28.10 -17.92 -10.63
C GLU A 74 -27.38 -16.62 -10.26
N GLU A 75 -26.08 -16.69 -10.09
CA GLU A 75 -25.24 -15.51 -9.93
C GLU A 75 -25.01 -14.83 -11.28
N LYS A 76 -25.15 -13.51 -11.32
CA LYS A 76 -25.08 -12.73 -12.55
C LYS A 76 -23.74 -12.03 -12.71
N GLY A 77 -23.19 -12.14 -13.91
CA GLY A 77 -22.01 -11.39 -14.36
C GLY A 77 -22.38 -10.16 -15.17
N LYS A 78 -21.39 -9.64 -15.91
CA LYS A 78 -21.63 -8.55 -16.85
C LYS A 78 -22.70 -8.93 -17.88
N GLU A 79 -23.55 -7.96 -18.23
CA GLU A 79 -24.65 -8.12 -19.20
C GLU A 79 -25.61 -9.26 -18.81
N ASP A 80 -25.85 -9.44 -17.49
CA ASP A 80 -26.73 -10.47 -16.92
C ASP A 80 -26.37 -11.92 -17.30
N LYS A 81 -25.14 -12.16 -17.76
CA LYS A 81 -24.66 -13.50 -18.06
C LYS A 81 -24.68 -14.37 -16.79
N VAL A 82 -25.32 -15.51 -16.85
CA VAL A 82 -25.32 -16.48 -15.74
C VAL A 82 -23.92 -17.07 -15.59
N LEU A 83 -23.36 -16.96 -14.37
CA LEU A 83 -22.01 -17.45 -14.02
C LEU A 83 -22.04 -18.82 -13.34
N GLY A 84 -23.20 -19.25 -12.85
CA GLY A 84 -23.41 -20.44 -12.05
C GLY A 84 -24.18 -20.12 -10.78
N SER A 85 -24.37 -21.10 -9.91
CA SER A 85 -24.94 -20.88 -8.57
C SER A 85 -23.86 -20.46 -7.58
N ALA A 86 -24.28 -19.84 -6.49
CA ALA A 86 -23.40 -19.53 -5.36
C ALA A 86 -24.10 -19.80 -4.03
N LEU A 87 -23.30 -19.85 -2.97
CA LEU A 87 -23.78 -19.98 -1.60
C LEU A 87 -22.97 -18.99 -0.76
N ILE A 88 -23.64 -18.16 0.07
CA ILE A 88 -22.97 -17.11 0.83
C ILE A 88 -23.51 -17.01 2.26
N ALA A 89 -22.62 -16.90 3.24
CA ALA A 89 -22.94 -16.56 4.62
C ALA A 89 -22.02 -15.44 5.08
N ARG A 90 -22.60 -14.32 5.51
CA ARG A 90 -21.88 -13.12 5.91
C ARG A 90 -21.59 -13.10 7.41
N GLY A 91 -20.41 -12.57 7.78
CA GLY A 91 -20.03 -12.30 9.17
C GLY A 91 -19.94 -13.55 10.03
N LEU A 92 -19.36 -14.63 9.52
CA LEU A 92 -19.02 -15.83 10.30
C LEU A 92 -17.79 -15.61 11.15
N SER A 93 -17.64 -16.39 12.22
CA SER A 93 -16.38 -16.45 12.96
C SER A 93 -16.13 -17.85 13.50
N ILE A 94 -14.86 -18.23 13.62
CA ILE A 94 -14.44 -19.50 14.19
C ILE A 94 -13.67 -19.20 15.47
N PRO A 95 -14.20 -19.55 16.65
CA PRO A 95 -13.55 -19.18 17.93
C PRO A 95 -12.41 -20.14 18.33
N ALA A 96 -12.40 -21.38 17.85
CA ALA A 96 -11.41 -22.39 18.23
C ALA A 96 -10.27 -22.46 17.23
N GLU A 97 -9.03 -22.43 17.72
CA GLU A 97 -7.84 -22.66 16.91
C GLU A 97 -7.78 -24.08 16.35
N GLY A 98 -7.14 -24.25 15.19
CA GLY A 98 -6.94 -25.54 14.55
C GLY A 98 -7.03 -25.50 13.04
N ALA A 99 -6.79 -26.65 12.42
CA ALA A 99 -6.95 -26.83 10.98
C ALA A 99 -8.41 -27.20 10.64
N TYR A 100 -8.98 -26.46 9.72
CA TYR A 100 -10.35 -26.65 9.24
C TYR A 100 -10.32 -27.06 7.77
N LYS A 101 -10.69 -28.31 7.50
CA LYS A 101 -10.81 -28.86 6.14
C LYS A 101 -12.25 -28.68 5.65
N ILE A 102 -12.43 -27.87 4.64
CA ILE A 102 -13.73 -27.61 4.00
C ILE A 102 -13.81 -28.44 2.74
N GLU A 103 -14.82 -29.30 2.64
CA GLU A 103 -15.08 -30.15 1.48
C GLU A 103 -16.44 -29.77 0.89
N VAL A 104 -16.41 -29.36 -0.37
CA VAL A 104 -17.61 -28.97 -1.14
C VAL A 104 -17.81 -29.94 -2.26
N THR A 105 -19.04 -30.44 -2.42
CA THR A 105 -19.46 -31.24 -3.57
C THR A 105 -20.80 -30.74 -4.10
N ALA A 106 -20.94 -30.70 -5.43
CA ALA A 106 -22.17 -30.35 -6.11
C ALA A 106 -22.25 -31.12 -7.46
N GLY A 107 -23.06 -32.16 -7.53
CA GLY A 107 -23.10 -33.07 -8.67
C GLY A 107 -21.72 -33.71 -8.91
N SER A 108 -21.10 -33.42 -10.05
CA SER A 108 -19.75 -33.89 -10.39
C SER A 108 -18.64 -32.94 -9.93
N GLU A 109 -18.94 -31.77 -9.42
CA GLU A 109 -17.96 -30.81 -8.94
C GLU A 109 -17.51 -31.15 -7.51
N SER A 110 -16.23 -31.01 -7.24
CA SER A 110 -15.69 -31.10 -5.87
C SER A 110 -14.54 -30.13 -5.66
N LYS A 111 -14.46 -29.54 -4.48
CA LYS A 111 -13.38 -28.67 -4.06
C LYS A 111 -13.07 -28.90 -2.60
N THR A 112 -11.78 -28.96 -2.28
CA THR A 112 -11.31 -28.99 -0.89
C THR A 112 -10.40 -27.79 -0.67
N VAL A 113 -10.59 -27.09 0.45
CA VAL A 113 -9.70 -26.06 0.97
C VAL A 113 -9.42 -26.32 2.44
N THR A 114 -8.28 -25.81 2.94
CA THR A 114 -7.91 -25.92 4.34
C THR A 114 -7.62 -24.53 4.88
N TRP A 115 -8.21 -24.19 6.03
CA TRP A 115 -7.94 -22.97 6.76
C TRP A 115 -7.16 -23.30 8.03
N ASP A 116 -6.20 -22.44 8.38
CA ASP A 116 -5.49 -22.46 9.65
C ASP A 116 -6.05 -21.36 10.56
N VAL A 117 -6.87 -21.75 11.53
CA VAL A 117 -7.38 -20.81 12.52
C VAL A 117 -6.37 -20.75 13.67
N TYR A 118 -5.79 -19.57 13.87
CA TYR A 118 -4.82 -19.34 14.93
C TYR A 118 -5.36 -18.39 16.00
N ASN A 119 -4.86 -18.54 17.22
CA ASN A 119 -5.15 -17.61 18.30
C ASN A 119 -3.90 -16.80 18.65
N THR A 120 -4.08 -15.76 19.42
CA THR A 120 -3.00 -14.89 19.92
C THR A 120 -2.72 -15.19 21.38
N SER A 121 -1.63 -14.62 21.90
CA SER A 121 -1.41 -14.54 23.35
C SER A 121 -2.60 -13.86 24.05
N SER A 122 -2.86 -14.24 25.30
CA SER A 122 -3.97 -13.67 26.08
C SER A 122 -3.67 -12.27 26.64
N THR A 123 -2.41 -11.85 26.58
CA THR A 123 -1.95 -10.54 27.08
C THR A 123 -1.22 -9.80 25.97
N PRO A 124 -1.53 -8.51 25.76
CA PRO A 124 -0.80 -7.68 24.80
C PRO A 124 0.69 -7.60 25.14
N LYS A 125 1.54 -7.68 24.12
CA LYS A 125 2.99 -7.48 24.24
C LYS A 125 3.35 -6.00 24.25
N ALA A 126 2.62 -5.19 23.45
CA ALA A 126 2.78 -3.75 23.38
C ALA A 126 1.48 -3.01 23.65
N LYS A 127 1.59 -1.79 24.14
CA LYS A 127 0.49 -0.86 24.30
C LYS A 127 0.18 -0.13 23.01
N ASN A 128 1.22 0.23 22.26
CA ASN A 128 1.14 0.98 21.02
C ASN A 128 1.79 0.23 19.87
N ILE A 129 1.24 0.38 18.66
CA ILE A 129 1.88 -0.03 17.42
C ILE A 129 1.95 1.17 16.48
N ILE A 130 3.14 1.45 15.96
CA ILE A 130 3.40 2.42 14.89
C ILE A 130 3.85 1.64 13.67
N PHE A 131 2.99 1.54 12.66
CA PHE A 131 3.25 0.87 11.40
C PHE A 131 3.59 1.93 10.33
N ILE A 132 4.84 1.96 9.89
CA ILE A 132 5.34 2.96 8.94
C ILE A 132 5.60 2.28 7.61
N LEU A 133 4.97 2.77 6.56
CA LEU A 133 5.05 2.22 5.22
C LEU A 133 5.62 3.25 4.25
N GLY A 134 6.67 2.85 3.53
CA GLY A 134 7.10 3.55 2.33
C GLY A 134 6.52 2.86 1.11
N ASP A 135 5.58 3.50 0.44
CA ASP A 135 4.96 2.96 -0.77
C ASP A 135 6.05 2.79 -1.84
N GLY A 136 6.19 1.59 -2.39
CA GLY A 136 7.21 1.28 -3.39
C GLY A 136 8.67 1.29 -2.89
N LEU A 137 8.91 1.13 -1.58
CA LEU A 137 10.21 1.29 -0.94
C LEU A 137 11.20 0.16 -1.25
N SER A 138 11.96 0.29 -2.34
CA SER A 138 13.05 -0.63 -2.70
C SER A 138 14.30 -0.41 -1.84
N VAL A 139 15.18 -1.41 -1.80
CA VAL A 139 16.52 -1.28 -1.16
C VAL A 139 17.33 -0.13 -1.77
N ALA A 140 17.20 0.11 -3.08
CA ALA A 140 17.86 1.22 -3.76
C ALA A 140 17.44 2.59 -3.20
N HIS A 141 16.16 2.79 -2.88
CA HIS A 141 15.68 4.01 -2.24
C HIS A 141 16.35 4.24 -0.89
N ARG A 142 16.41 3.21 -0.04
CA ARG A 142 17.08 3.30 1.28
C ARG A 142 18.57 3.64 1.14
N THR A 143 19.27 2.98 0.21
CA THR A 143 20.68 3.23 -0.05
C THR A 143 20.90 4.64 -0.58
N GLY A 144 20.10 5.07 -1.56
CA GLY A 144 20.18 6.41 -2.15
C GLY A 144 19.89 7.51 -1.13
N ALA A 145 18.81 7.36 -0.35
CA ALA A 145 18.45 8.29 0.73
C ALA A 145 19.56 8.43 1.78
N ARG A 146 20.21 7.30 2.17
CA ARG A 146 21.34 7.31 3.11
C ARG A 146 22.51 8.08 2.54
N ILE A 147 22.92 7.82 1.31
CA ILE A 147 24.04 8.49 0.66
C ILE A 147 23.74 9.98 0.45
N MET A 148 22.54 10.30 -0.03
CA MET A 148 22.12 11.66 -0.33
C MET A 148 22.02 12.54 0.93
N SER A 149 21.49 11.99 2.04
CA SER A 149 21.29 12.74 3.29
C SER A 149 22.50 12.76 4.21
N LYS A 150 23.38 11.75 4.15
CA LYS A 150 24.52 11.64 5.09
C LYS A 150 25.86 11.90 4.42
N GLY A 151 25.93 11.80 3.09
CA GLY A 151 27.20 11.84 2.37
C GLY A 151 28.05 10.59 2.63
N MET A 152 29.21 10.53 1.96
CA MET A 152 30.17 9.42 2.09
C MET A 152 31.60 9.95 2.21
N THR A 153 32.39 9.29 3.06
CA THR A 153 33.84 9.55 3.20
C THR A 153 34.56 8.22 3.35
N GLU A 154 35.66 8.03 2.61
CA GLU A 154 36.52 6.84 2.69
C GLU A 154 35.74 5.50 2.63
N GLY A 155 34.76 5.41 1.74
CA GLY A 155 33.94 4.19 1.53
C GLY A 155 32.84 3.95 2.54
N LYS A 156 32.59 4.87 3.47
CA LYS A 156 31.54 4.76 4.49
C LYS A 156 30.54 5.90 4.36
N ALA A 157 29.26 5.60 4.55
CA ALA A 157 28.28 6.65 4.79
C ALA A 157 28.60 7.35 6.11
N ASN A 158 28.51 8.70 6.13
CA ASN A 158 28.84 9.51 7.30
C ASN A 158 27.77 9.45 8.40
N GLY A 159 26.71 8.67 8.21
CA GLY A 159 25.64 8.43 9.16
C GLY A 159 24.74 7.29 8.73
N ARG A 160 23.78 6.95 9.60
CA ARG A 160 22.77 5.92 9.37
C ARG A 160 21.41 6.59 9.23
N LEU A 161 20.50 5.94 8.51
CA LEU A 161 19.10 6.27 8.55
C LEU A 161 18.50 5.83 9.90
N ASN A 162 17.41 6.47 10.31
CA ASN A 162 16.69 6.05 11.51
C ASN A 162 16.18 4.60 11.42
N MET A 163 15.73 4.20 10.22
CA MET A 163 15.29 2.84 9.96
C MET A 163 16.44 1.80 9.99
N ASP A 164 17.68 2.20 9.77
CA ASP A 164 18.85 1.30 9.79
C ASP A 164 19.19 0.79 11.20
N ASP A 165 18.66 1.42 12.23
CA ASP A 165 18.95 1.10 13.64
C ASP A 165 17.85 0.30 14.33
N LEU A 166 16.85 -0.21 13.59
CA LEU A 166 15.83 -1.08 14.13
C LEU A 166 16.39 -2.50 14.32
N GLU A 167 15.96 -3.20 15.38
CA GLU A 167 16.63 -4.38 15.92
C GLU A 167 16.42 -5.66 15.10
N HIS A 168 15.21 -5.84 14.54
CA HIS A 168 14.82 -7.04 13.81
C HIS A 168 14.56 -6.74 12.34
N MET A 169 14.78 -7.74 11.49
CA MET A 169 14.60 -7.62 10.05
C MET A 169 14.02 -8.90 9.45
N ALA A 170 13.14 -8.73 8.47
CA ALA A 170 12.62 -9.78 7.62
C ALA A 170 12.63 -9.35 6.14
N PHE A 171 12.63 -10.34 5.24
CA PHE A 171 12.20 -10.17 3.86
C PHE A 171 10.72 -10.54 3.77
N VAL A 172 9.92 -9.76 3.04
CA VAL A 172 8.49 -10.01 2.87
C VAL A 172 8.19 -10.20 1.40
N GLY A 173 7.70 -11.39 1.07
CA GLY A 173 7.21 -11.69 -0.28
C GLY A 173 5.83 -11.08 -0.48
N THR A 174 5.68 -10.35 -1.58
CA THR A 174 4.45 -9.68 -1.97
C THR A 174 3.92 -10.25 -3.28
N SER A 175 2.66 -10.64 -3.31
CA SER A 175 1.96 -11.12 -4.51
C SER A 175 0.46 -11.09 -4.26
N SER A 176 -0.33 -10.91 -5.31
CA SER A 176 -1.78 -11.05 -5.20
C SER A 176 -2.22 -12.51 -5.30
N THR A 177 -3.51 -12.76 -5.13
CA THR A 177 -4.09 -14.11 -5.34
C THR A 177 -4.09 -14.55 -6.81
N GLU A 178 -3.83 -13.67 -7.74
CA GLU A 178 -3.97 -13.89 -9.19
C GLU A 178 -2.72 -13.48 -10.00
N ALA A 179 -1.74 -12.80 -9.38
CA ALA A 179 -0.54 -12.31 -10.06
C ALA A 179 0.68 -12.35 -9.14
N ILE A 180 1.86 -12.57 -9.72
CA ILE A 180 3.13 -12.49 -8.99
C ILE A 180 3.52 -11.05 -8.64
N ALA A 181 3.06 -10.07 -9.42
CA ALA A 181 3.18 -8.66 -9.11
C ALA A 181 2.00 -8.19 -8.25
N THR A 182 2.27 -7.26 -7.38
CA THR A 182 1.30 -6.68 -6.45
C THR A 182 1.04 -5.22 -6.77
N ASP A 183 -0.04 -4.67 -6.22
CA ASP A 183 -0.24 -3.23 -6.05
C ASP A 183 -0.37 -2.89 -4.56
N SER A 184 -0.37 -1.60 -4.24
CA SER A 184 -0.45 -1.13 -2.84
C SER A 184 -1.72 -1.61 -2.14
N ALA A 185 -2.86 -1.75 -2.87
CA ALA A 185 -4.13 -2.15 -2.29
C ALA A 185 -4.08 -3.57 -1.72
N ASN A 186 -3.70 -4.56 -2.55
CA ASN A 186 -3.73 -5.95 -2.10
C ASN A 186 -2.65 -6.26 -1.07
N THR A 187 -1.44 -5.68 -1.17
CA THR A 187 -0.41 -5.90 -0.17
C THR A 187 -0.79 -5.27 1.17
N MET A 188 -1.21 -4.00 1.16
CA MET A 188 -1.63 -3.37 2.41
C MET A 188 -2.88 -4.03 2.99
N SER A 189 -3.80 -4.52 2.15
CA SER A 189 -4.92 -5.34 2.60
C SER A 189 -4.44 -6.59 3.33
N ALA A 190 -3.45 -7.31 2.79
CA ALA A 190 -2.88 -8.48 3.46
C ALA A 190 -2.19 -8.13 4.79
N TYR A 191 -1.46 -7.00 4.87
CA TYR A 191 -0.89 -6.49 6.12
C TYR A 191 -1.95 -6.16 7.18
N MET A 192 -3.13 -5.70 6.76
CA MET A 192 -4.17 -5.21 7.66
C MET A 192 -5.31 -6.21 7.93
N THR A 193 -5.30 -7.37 7.26
CA THR A 193 -6.35 -8.40 7.44
C THR A 193 -5.80 -9.80 7.69
N GLY A 194 -4.54 -10.10 7.30
CA GLY A 194 -3.99 -11.45 7.28
C GLY A 194 -4.43 -12.29 6.08
N HIS A 195 -5.12 -11.69 5.11
CA HIS A 195 -5.67 -12.39 3.95
C HIS A 195 -5.13 -11.80 2.65
N LYS A 196 -4.54 -12.64 1.80
CA LYS A 196 -4.20 -12.24 0.42
C LYS A 196 -5.45 -12.00 -0.40
N THR A 197 -5.43 -10.99 -1.25
CA THR A 197 -6.55 -10.62 -2.12
C THR A 197 -6.11 -10.37 -3.56
N ALA A 198 -7.07 -10.06 -4.43
CA ALA A 198 -6.83 -9.69 -5.82
C ALA A 198 -6.20 -8.28 -5.94
N VAL A 199 -5.53 -8.01 -7.05
CA VAL A 199 -5.03 -6.66 -7.38
C VAL A 199 -6.16 -5.64 -7.30
N ASN A 200 -5.88 -4.46 -6.73
CA ASN A 200 -6.85 -3.37 -6.46
C ASN A 200 -7.87 -3.61 -5.34
N ALA A 201 -7.89 -4.77 -4.68
CA ALA A 201 -8.88 -5.09 -3.66
C ALA A 201 -8.43 -4.72 -2.24
N LEU A 202 -9.37 -4.33 -1.41
CA LEU A 202 -9.22 -3.87 -0.03
C LEU A 202 -10.15 -4.65 0.89
N GLY A 203 -9.64 -5.42 1.84
CA GLY A 203 -10.42 -6.10 2.88
C GLY A 203 -11.47 -7.10 2.40
N VAL A 204 -11.37 -7.56 1.15
CA VAL A 204 -12.28 -8.54 0.54
C VAL A 204 -11.50 -9.56 -0.28
N TYR A 205 -12.09 -10.70 -0.54
CA TYR A 205 -11.68 -11.58 -1.63
C TYR A 205 -12.41 -11.14 -2.91
N GLY A 206 -11.68 -10.91 -4.01
CA GLY A 206 -12.30 -10.61 -5.29
C GLY A 206 -13.09 -11.81 -5.82
N ASP A 207 -14.40 -11.70 -5.88
CA ASP A 207 -15.26 -12.72 -6.45
C ASP A 207 -15.56 -12.47 -7.94
N ARG A 208 -16.38 -13.29 -8.57
CA ARG A 208 -16.67 -13.21 -10.01
C ARG A 208 -17.80 -12.25 -10.39
N THR A 209 -18.53 -11.70 -9.42
CA THR A 209 -19.60 -10.73 -9.69
C THR A 209 -19.05 -9.38 -10.12
N PRO A 210 -19.80 -8.55 -10.85
CA PRO A 210 -19.33 -7.24 -11.27
C PRO A 210 -19.42 -6.15 -10.19
N ASP A 211 -20.19 -6.38 -9.12
CA ASP A 211 -20.31 -5.46 -8.01
C ASP A 211 -19.03 -5.51 -7.15
N SER A 212 -18.41 -4.38 -6.93
CA SER A 212 -17.16 -4.28 -6.14
C SER A 212 -17.40 -4.16 -4.63
N LEU A 213 -18.65 -4.10 -4.20
CA LEU A 213 -19.01 -3.88 -2.80
C LEU A 213 -19.71 -5.10 -2.15
N ASP A 214 -20.03 -6.11 -2.94
CA ASP A 214 -20.67 -7.35 -2.46
C ASP A 214 -19.70 -8.52 -2.28
N ASP A 215 -18.44 -8.34 -2.60
CA ASP A 215 -17.36 -9.32 -2.45
C ASP A 215 -17.22 -9.84 -0.99
N PRO A 216 -16.75 -11.09 -0.79
CA PRO A 216 -16.57 -11.67 0.55
C PRO A 216 -15.58 -10.87 1.40
N LYS A 217 -16.05 -10.33 2.52
CA LYS A 217 -15.28 -9.47 3.44
C LYS A 217 -14.46 -10.29 4.44
N VAL A 218 -13.34 -9.71 4.85
CA VAL A 218 -12.54 -10.18 5.98
C VAL A 218 -12.28 -9.00 6.93
N GLU A 219 -12.21 -9.25 8.23
CA GLU A 219 -12.03 -8.20 9.25
C GLU A 219 -10.71 -7.46 9.06
N THR A 220 -10.74 -6.13 9.06
CA THR A 220 -9.54 -5.29 9.07
C THR A 220 -8.98 -5.14 10.49
N ILE A 221 -7.70 -4.75 10.60
CA ILE A 221 -7.06 -4.50 11.90
C ILE A 221 -7.78 -3.42 12.69
N ALA A 222 -8.31 -2.40 12.03
CA ALA A 222 -9.05 -1.33 12.68
C ALA A 222 -10.38 -1.85 13.29
N GLU A 223 -11.07 -2.72 12.57
CA GLU A 223 -12.28 -3.37 13.07
C GLU A 223 -11.97 -4.31 14.23
N ALA A 224 -10.90 -5.13 14.12
CA ALA A 224 -10.45 -6.00 15.19
C ALA A 224 -10.08 -5.21 16.47
N ILE A 225 -9.39 -4.08 16.32
CA ILE A 225 -9.07 -3.17 17.42
C ILE A 225 -10.34 -2.61 18.06
N ARG A 226 -11.32 -2.14 17.25
CA ARG A 226 -12.61 -1.64 17.76
C ARG A 226 -13.43 -2.72 18.45
N ARG A 227 -13.39 -3.95 17.96
CA ARG A 227 -14.11 -5.10 18.53
C ARG A 227 -13.51 -5.55 19.88
N GLN A 228 -12.18 -5.59 20.00
CA GLN A 228 -11.50 -6.22 21.13
C GLN A 228 -10.92 -5.24 22.16
N THR A 229 -10.72 -3.99 21.78
CA THR A 229 -9.98 -3.02 22.61
C THR A 229 -10.65 -1.65 22.63
N LYS A 230 -10.10 -0.76 23.46
CA LYS A 230 -10.47 0.67 23.47
C LYS A 230 -9.34 1.56 22.92
N LYS A 231 -8.39 0.97 22.19
CA LYS A 231 -7.25 1.70 21.64
C LYS A 231 -7.70 2.70 20.59
N SER A 232 -6.99 3.81 20.52
CA SER A 232 -7.16 4.80 19.46
C SER A 232 -6.55 4.32 18.14
N ILE A 233 -7.04 4.84 17.00
CA ILE A 233 -6.58 4.51 15.66
C ILE A 233 -6.21 5.79 14.95
N GLY A 234 -5.01 5.82 14.35
CA GLY A 234 -4.55 6.91 13.50
C GLY A 234 -4.16 6.43 12.10
N ILE A 235 -4.46 7.25 11.11
CA ILE A 235 -4.10 7.03 9.70
C ILE A 235 -3.51 8.32 9.17
N VAL A 236 -2.26 8.25 8.70
CA VAL A 236 -1.49 9.39 8.19
C VAL A 236 -0.89 9.01 6.85
N SER A 237 -1.05 9.85 5.83
CA SER A 237 -0.48 9.62 4.51
C SER A 237 -0.14 10.93 3.79
N THR A 238 0.85 10.92 2.92
CA THR A 238 1.10 12.00 1.96
C THR A 238 0.25 11.87 0.68
N ALA A 239 -0.52 10.77 0.53
CA ALA A 239 -1.50 10.58 -0.53
C ALA A 239 -2.87 11.19 -0.20
N GLU A 240 -3.83 11.03 -1.11
CA GLU A 240 -5.27 11.07 -0.82
C GLU A 240 -5.56 10.04 0.28
N ILE A 241 -6.21 10.45 1.36
CA ILE A 241 -6.41 9.56 2.53
C ILE A 241 -7.36 8.39 2.22
N GLU A 242 -8.11 8.46 1.15
CA GLU A 242 -8.94 7.38 0.60
C GLU A 242 -8.22 6.57 -0.50
N ASP A 243 -6.92 6.77 -0.72
CA ASP A 243 -6.12 5.93 -1.61
C ASP A 243 -5.85 4.55 -0.98
N ALA A 244 -5.31 3.64 -1.73
CA ALA A 244 -5.19 2.21 -1.43
C ALA A 244 -4.62 1.91 -0.04
N THR A 245 -3.43 2.41 0.27
CA THR A 245 -2.71 2.10 1.51
C THR A 245 -3.43 2.58 2.77
N PRO A 246 -3.84 3.86 2.90
CA PRO A 246 -4.60 4.29 4.06
C PRO A 246 -6.00 3.67 4.12
N ALA A 247 -6.64 3.43 2.97
CA ALA A 247 -7.96 2.80 2.90
C ALA A 247 -7.95 1.34 3.37
N ALA A 248 -6.89 0.58 3.11
CA ALA A 248 -6.79 -0.83 3.51
C ALA A 248 -6.89 -1.06 5.02
N VAL A 249 -6.64 -0.04 5.83
CA VAL A 249 -6.81 -0.11 7.29
C VAL A 249 -8.28 -0.31 7.69
N VAL A 250 -9.24 0.13 6.84
CA VAL A 250 -10.66 0.26 7.21
C VAL A 250 -11.66 -0.20 6.14
N ALA A 251 -11.25 -0.40 4.89
CA ALA A 251 -12.18 -0.49 3.76
C ALA A 251 -12.40 -1.91 3.25
N HIS A 252 -13.58 -2.12 2.62
CA HIS A 252 -14.00 -3.36 2.00
C HIS A 252 -14.55 -3.09 0.60
N THR A 253 -13.70 -3.23 -0.40
CA THR A 253 -14.09 -3.13 -1.81
C THR A 253 -13.08 -3.85 -2.70
N ARG A 254 -13.54 -4.43 -3.80
CA ARG A 254 -12.63 -4.98 -4.81
C ARG A 254 -11.93 -3.91 -5.63
N LYS A 255 -12.31 -2.63 -5.50
CA LYS A 255 -11.76 -1.54 -6.30
C LYS A 255 -11.29 -0.37 -5.46
N ARG A 256 -9.97 -0.19 -5.32
CA ARG A 256 -9.38 1.00 -4.69
C ARG A 256 -9.87 2.34 -5.27
N ALA A 257 -10.45 2.31 -6.47
CA ALA A 257 -11.03 3.49 -7.11
C ALA A 257 -12.41 3.89 -6.59
N ASP A 258 -13.05 3.08 -5.73
CA ASP A 258 -14.36 3.37 -5.11
C ASP A 258 -14.23 4.40 -3.97
N LYS A 259 -13.51 5.49 -4.23
CA LYS A 259 -13.11 6.50 -3.23
C LYS A 259 -14.29 7.14 -2.51
N GLU A 260 -15.41 7.34 -3.21
CA GLU A 260 -16.64 7.86 -2.62
C GLU A 260 -17.17 6.96 -1.50
N GLN A 261 -17.09 5.64 -1.69
CA GLN A 261 -17.54 4.62 -0.72
C GLN A 261 -16.52 4.45 0.39
N ILE A 262 -15.21 4.46 0.07
CA ILE A 262 -14.12 4.33 1.04
C ILE A 262 -14.18 5.42 2.10
N VAL A 263 -14.45 6.67 1.73
CA VAL A 263 -14.64 7.78 2.69
C VAL A 263 -15.77 7.50 3.69
N GLY A 264 -16.83 6.83 3.23
CA GLY A 264 -17.93 6.39 4.10
C GLY A 264 -17.51 5.27 5.06
N MET A 265 -16.84 4.23 4.55
CA MET A 265 -16.33 3.11 5.36
C MET A 265 -15.36 3.59 6.44
N MET A 266 -14.52 4.58 6.11
CA MET A 266 -13.62 5.21 7.07
C MET A 266 -14.40 5.93 8.19
N LEU A 267 -15.49 6.63 7.85
CA LEU A 267 -16.37 7.24 8.86
C LEU A 267 -17.07 6.20 9.74
N ASP A 268 -17.43 5.03 9.21
CA ASP A 268 -18.08 3.96 9.98
C ASP A 268 -17.14 3.38 11.05
N VAL A 269 -15.85 3.17 10.74
CA VAL A 269 -14.83 2.69 11.68
C VAL A 269 -14.39 3.80 12.67
N LYS A 270 -14.46 5.06 12.25
CA LYS A 270 -14.13 6.25 13.07
C LYS A 270 -12.71 6.23 13.63
N PRO A 271 -11.64 6.18 12.80
CA PRO A 271 -10.30 6.42 13.31
C PRO A 271 -10.23 7.75 14.04
N ASP A 272 -9.41 7.85 15.09
CA ASP A 272 -9.35 9.06 15.94
C ASP A 272 -8.57 10.19 15.26
N VAL A 273 -7.54 9.84 14.48
CA VAL A 273 -6.74 10.80 13.72
C VAL A 273 -6.65 10.34 12.25
N ILE A 274 -7.01 11.23 11.34
CA ILE A 274 -6.97 11.01 9.89
C ILE A 274 -6.30 12.23 9.27
N LEU A 275 -5.09 12.09 8.70
CA LEU A 275 -4.30 13.20 8.15
C LEU A 275 -3.76 12.84 6.76
N GLY A 276 -4.04 13.69 5.76
CA GLY A 276 -3.52 13.49 4.40
C GLY A 276 -4.11 14.46 3.37
N GLY A 277 -4.05 14.07 2.10
CA GLY A 277 -4.73 14.73 1.01
C GLY A 277 -6.15 14.21 0.79
N GLY A 278 -6.73 14.41 -0.42
CA GLY A 278 -7.98 13.76 -0.86
C GLY A 278 -9.26 14.51 -0.52
N SER A 279 -9.20 15.79 -0.11
CA SER A 279 -10.42 16.54 0.25
C SER A 279 -11.50 16.51 -0.84
N ALA A 280 -11.15 16.26 -2.10
CA ALA A 280 -12.10 16.23 -3.21
C ALA A 280 -13.22 15.18 -3.05
N TYR A 281 -12.98 14.08 -2.34
CA TYR A 281 -13.98 13.04 -2.09
C TYR A 281 -14.73 13.21 -0.75
N PHE A 282 -14.33 14.20 0.07
CA PHE A 282 -15.04 14.58 1.31
C PHE A 282 -16.00 15.74 1.10
N LEU A 283 -15.69 16.64 0.15
CA LEU A 283 -16.51 17.82 -0.16
C LEU A 283 -17.85 17.41 -0.76
N GLY A 284 -18.94 18.09 -0.38
CA GLY A 284 -20.24 17.93 -1.03
C GLY A 284 -20.16 18.28 -2.52
N LYS A 285 -20.93 17.61 -3.38
CA LYS A 285 -20.82 17.67 -4.86
C LYS A 285 -20.89 19.08 -5.45
N GLU A 286 -21.60 20.01 -4.81
CA GLU A 286 -21.74 21.40 -5.26
C GLU A 286 -20.55 22.29 -4.80
N THR A 287 -19.66 21.76 -3.97
CA THR A 287 -18.48 22.51 -3.49
C THR A 287 -17.38 22.50 -4.56
N PRO A 288 -16.80 23.67 -4.91
CA PRO A 288 -15.70 23.72 -5.87
C PRO A 288 -14.54 22.79 -5.47
N GLY A 289 -14.09 21.97 -6.41
CA GLY A 289 -13.04 20.98 -6.18
C GLY A 289 -13.54 19.59 -5.76
N SER A 290 -14.85 19.43 -5.52
CA SER A 290 -15.45 18.12 -5.25
C SER A 290 -15.39 17.21 -6.48
N LYS A 291 -15.15 15.91 -6.23
CA LYS A 291 -15.26 14.83 -7.21
C LYS A 291 -16.43 13.89 -6.92
N ARG A 292 -17.22 14.15 -5.86
CA ARG A 292 -18.39 13.33 -5.51
C ARG A 292 -19.53 13.50 -6.49
N LYS A 293 -20.24 12.41 -6.72
CA LYS A 293 -21.43 12.36 -7.59
C LYS A 293 -22.73 12.21 -6.79
N ASP A 294 -22.63 11.71 -5.56
CA ASP A 294 -23.76 11.59 -4.63
C ASP A 294 -24.03 12.92 -3.87
N ASP A 295 -25.13 12.96 -3.10
CA ASP A 295 -25.54 14.14 -2.34
C ASP A 295 -24.90 14.24 -0.94
N LYS A 296 -23.86 13.42 -0.65
CA LYS A 296 -23.23 13.39 0.65
C LYS A 296 -22.15 14.47 0.79
N ASP A 297 -22.12 15.13 1.93
CA ASP A 297 -21.06 16.05 2.37
C ASP A 297 -20.37 15.43 3.57
N TYR A 298 -19.22 14.79 3.33
CA TYR A 298 -18.49 14.12 4.41
C TYR A 298 -17.76 15.08 5.32
N ILE A 299 -17.41 16.29 4.89
CA ILE A 299 -16.89 17.32 5.79
C ILE A 299 -17.90 17.60 6.91
N LYS A 300 -19.18 17.75 6.54
CA LYS A 300 -20.26 17.94 7.50
C LYS A 300 -20.45 16.70 8.38
N LEU A 301 -20.52 15.51 7.80
CA LEU A 301 -20.72 14.26 8.53
C LEU A 301 -19.60 13.97 9.54
N TYR A 302 -18.34 14.22 9.18
CA TYR A 302 -17.22 14.07 10.09
C TYR A 302 -17.26 15.10 11.25
N LYS A 303 -17.63 16.36 10.96
CA LYS A 303 -17.85 17.36 12.02
C LYS A 303 -18.96 16.95 12.98
N GLU A 304 -20.08 16.44 12.47
CA GLU A 304 -21.19 15.89 13.27
C GLU A 304 -20.77 14.67 14.11
N ALA A 305 -19.80 13.88 13.61
CA ALA A 305 -19.19 12.77 14.33
C ALA A 305 -18.12 13.19 15.35
N GLY A 306 -17.90 14.50 15.53
CA GLY A 306 -17.02 15.08 16.55
C GLY A 306 -15.58 15.32 16.11
N TYR A 307 -15.29 15.32 14.79
CA TYR A 307 -13.95 15.63 14.31
C TYR A 307 -13.71 17.14 14.21
N THR A 308 -12.52 17.56 14.62
CA THR A 308 -11.97 18.87 14.31
C THR A 308 -11.34 18.81 12.91
N LEU A 309 -11.79 19.66 12.01
CA LEU A 309 -11.21 19.76 10.66
C LEU A 309 -9.99 20.69 10.71
N ALA A 310 -8.92 20.27 10.01
CA ALA A 310 -7.76 21.10 9.70
C ALA A 310 -7.48 21.00 8.20
N THR A 311 -7.27 22.14 7.54
CA THR A 311 -7.02 22.22 6.08
C THR A 311 -5.63 22.71 5.73
N ASP A 312 -4.88 23.16 6.73
CA ASP A 312 -3.49 23.55 6.62
C ASP A 312 -2.70 23.23 7.90
N LYS A 313 -1.38 23.43 7.85
CA LYS A 313 -0.45 23.20 8.96
C LYS A 313 -0.79 24.01 10.22
N THR A 314 -1.24 25.26 10.07
CA THR A 314 -1.57 26.14 11.21
C THR A 314 -2.83 25.66 11.91
N GLU A 315 -3.85 25.30 11.15
CA GLU A 315 -5.08 24.70 11.67
C GLU A 315 -4.81 23.34 12.34
N LEU A 316 -3.93 22.53 11.76
CA LEU A 316 -3.51 21.26 12.34
C LEU A 316 -2.86 21.44 13.72
N GLN A 317 -1.97 22.42 13.87
CA GLN A 317 -1.34 22.74 15.15
C GLN A 317 -2.38 23.22 16.18
N THR A 318 -3.38 23.99 15.73
CA THR A 318 -4.45 24.48 16.60
C THR A 318 -5.40 23.35 17.03
N ALA A 319 -5.67 22.40 16.14
CA ALA A 319 -6.57 21.27 16.39
C ALA A 319 -6.10 20.40 17.57
N THR A 320 -4.79 20.29 17.81
CA THR A 320 -4.22 19.53 18.94
C THR A 320 -4.58 20.09 20.32
N GLY A 321 -4.96 21.36 20.40
CA GLY A 321 -5.42 22.02 21.65
C GLY A 321 -6.90 21.81 21.96
N THR A 322 -7.67 21.21 21.07
CA THR A 322 -9.10 20.97 21.27
C THR A 322 -9.33 19.66 22.05
N ASN A 323 -10.35 19.67 22.94
CA ASN A 323 -10.68 18.50 23.76
C ASN A 323 -11.50 17.42 22.98
N THR A 324 -11.59 17.49 21.66
CA THR A 324 -12.44 16.58 20.90
C THR A 324 -11.84 15.18 20.71
N GLY A 325 -10.51 15.04 20.80
CA GLY A 325 -9.81 13.75 20.66
C GLY A 325 -9.86 13.16 19.25
N LYS A 326 -10.48 13.87 18.28
CA LYS A 326 -10.59 13.42 16.88
C LYS A 326 -10.22 14.53 15.92
N ILE A 327 -9.30 14.22 14.99
CA ILE A 327 -8.81 15.17 13.99
C ILE A 327 -8.99 14.60 12.59
N LEU A 328 -9.59 15.41 11.70
CA LEU A 328 -9.58 15.19 10.26
C LEU A 328 -8.75 16.29 9.60
N GLY A 329 -7.56 15.96 9.11
CA GLY A 329 -6.68 16.87 8.38
C GLY A 329 -6.68 16.56 6.89
N LEU A 330 -7.12 17.51 6.06
CA LEU A 330 -7.22 17.37 4.60
C LEU A 330 -6.50 18.55 3.92
N PHE A 331 -5.22 18.35 3.60
CA PHE A 331 -4.30 19.43 3.25
C PHE A 331 -4.18 19.71 1.75
N HIS A 332 -4.83 18.87 0.93
CA HIS A 332 -4.82 18.97 -0.54
C HIS A 332 -6.09 18.34 -1.11
N THR A 333 -6.49 18.77 -2.32
CA THR A 333 -7.65 18.14 -3.01
C THR A 333 -7.35 16.75 -3.55
N GLY A 334 -6.10 16.48 -3.94
CA GLY A 334 -5.56 15.19 -4.36
C GLY A 334 -4.41 14.77 -3.45
N ASN A 335 -3.37 14.12 -4.00
CA ASN A 335 -2.14 13.84 -3.26
C ASN A 335 -1.45 15.13 -2.85
N MET A 336 -0.80 15.13 -1.70
CA MET A 336 -0.01 16.28 -1.23
C MET A 336 1.21 16.51 -2.14
N ASP A 337 1.68 17.75 -2.21
CA ASP A 337 2.92 18.06 -2.94
C ASP A 337 4.11 17.34 -2.31
N VAL A 338 4.97 16.80 -3.17
CA VAL A 338 6.18 16.08 -2.73
C VAL A 338 7.14 17.00 -2.00
N THR A 339 7.92 16.46 -1.09
CA THR A 339 8.79 17.18 -0.18
C THR A 339 9.77 18.12 -0.89
N LEU A 340 10.39 17.64 -2.00
CA LEU A 340 11.31 18.46 -2.78
C LEU A 340 10.62 19.73 -3.31
N ASP A 341 9.40 19.57 -3.87
CA ASP A 341 8.64 20.71 -4.39
C ASP A 341 8.07 21.58 -3.26
N ARG A 342 7.52 20.95 -2.23
CA ARG A 342 6.86 21.64 -1.12
C ARG A 342 7.85 22.46 -0.27
N GLN A 343 9.00 21.90 0.06
CA GLN A 343 9.97 22.57 0.95
C GLN A 343 10.98 23.42 0.20
N PHE A 344 11.53 22.95 -0.91
CA PHE A 344 12.70 23.53 -1.52
C PHE A 344 12.42 24.26 -2.84
N LEU A 345 11.82 23.61 -3.84
CA LEU A 345 11.66 24.17 -5.17
C LEU A 345 10.45 25.09 -5.33
N LYS A 346 9.45 24.95 -4.45
CA LYS A 346 8.15 25.66 -4.54
C LYS A 346 7.47 25.43 -5.90
N LYS A 347 7.46 24.17 -6.33
CA LYS A 347 6.84 23.71 -7.59
C LYS A 347 5.56 22.91 -7.31
N GLY A 348 5.02 22.27 -8.33
CA GLY A 348 3.77 21.53 -8.22
C GLY A 348 2.58 22.44 -7.99
N THR A 349 1.80 22.18 -6.95
CA THR A 349 0.59 22.95 -6.59
C THR A 349 0.78 23.83 -5.36
N VAL A 350 2.04 24.04 -4.93
CA VAL A 350 2.39 24.79 -3.71
C VAL A 350 1.85 26.22 -3.70
N GLU A 351 1.73 26.87 -4.85
CA GLU A 351 1.11 28.20 -4.93
C GLU A 351 -0.36 28.18 -4.49
N LYS A 352 -1.09 27.10 -4.84
CA LYS A 352 -2.50 26.92 -4.46
C LYS A 352 -2.65 26.38 -3.03
N PHE A 353 -1.73 25.56 -2.57
CA PHE A 353 -1.73 24.95 -1.24
C PHE A 353 -0.42 25.24 -0.50
N PRO A 354 -0.16 26.50 -0.11
CA PRO A 354 1.17 26.95 0.34
C PRO A 354 1.56 26.45 1.74
N ASN A 355 0.60 26.05 2.57
CA ASN A 355 0.82 25.72 3.97
C ASN A 355 0.50 24.25 4.30
N GLN A 356 0.93 23.32 3.43
CA GLN A 356 0.78 21.90 3.70
C GLN A 356 1.77 21.45 4.80
N PRO A 357 1.34 20.63 5.78
CA PRO A 357 2.29 19.97 6.69
C PRO A 357 3.10 18.90 5.94
N GLY A 358 4.26 18.50 6.48
CA GLY A 358 5.00 17.35 6.03
C GLY A 358 4.61 16.07 6.77
N LEU A 359 5.12 14.92 6.30
CA LEU A 359 4.89 13.64 6.95
C LEU A 359 5.40 13.64 8.39
N VAL A 360 6.56 14.24 8.62
CA VAL A 360 7.18 14.40 9.95
C VAL A 360 6.26 15.15 10.90
N GLU A 361 5.66 16.24 10.43
CA GLU A 361 4.77 17.09 11.25
C GLU A 361 3.44 16.38 11.53
N MET A 362 2.87 15.75 10.51
CA MET A 362 1.64 14.95 10.67
C MET A 362 1.85 13.80 11.65
N THR A 363 2.99 13.09 11.58
CA THR A 363 3.35 12.01 12.50
C THR A 363 3.47 12.51 13.94
N LYS A 364 4.11 13.66 14.17
CA LYS A 364 4.21 14.27 15.51
C LYS A 364 2.84 14.60 16.09
N VAL A 365 1.96 15.21 15.29
CA VAL A 365 0.60 15.54 15.73
C VAL A 365 -0.20 14.28 16.05
N ALA A 366 -0.15 13.27 15.17
CA ALA A 366 -0.85 12.00 15.37
C ALA A 366 -0.41 11.31 16.66
N LEU A 367 0.89 11.19 16.92
CA LEU A 367 1.43 10.63 18.15
C LEU A 367 1.01 11.41 19.39
N GLY A 368 1.10 12.74 19.33
CA GLY A 368 0.70 13.62 20.44
C GLY A 368 -0.79 13.50 20.77
N GLU A 369 -1.65 13.28 19.79
CA GLU A 369 -3.09 13.13 20.01
C GLU A 369 -3.45 11.72 20.48
N LEU A 370 -2.95 10.69 19.80
CA LEU A 370 -3.28 9.30 20.08
C LEU A 370 -2.74 8.81 21.44
N SER A 371 -1.60 9.33 21.89
CA SER A 371 -0.98 8.97 23.17
C SER A 371 -1.76 9.47 24.39
N LYS A 372 -2.75 10.37 24.22
CA LYS A 372 -3.68 10.77 25.28
C LYS A 372 -4.59 9.62 25.72
N ASN A 373 -4.76 8.60 24.88
CA ASN A 373 -5.51 7.40 25.24
C ASN A 373 -4.64 6.45 26.09
N GLU A 374 -5.02 6.28 27.36
CA GLU A 374 -4.30 5.41 28.29
C GLU A 374 -4.30 3.93 27.88
N GLU A 375 -5.25 3.47 27.05
CA GLU A 375 -5.29 2.12 26.49
C GLU A 375 -4.29 1.91 25.35
N GLY A 376 -3.69 2.99 24.82
CA GLY A 376 -2.75 2.98 23.71
C GLY A 376 -3.42 3.13 22.34
N PHE A 377 -2.63 2.87 21.29
CA PHE A 377 -3.09 3.16 19.92
C PHE A 377 -2.42 2.26 18.87
N PHE A 378 -3.08 2.21 17.71
CA PHE A 378 -2.53 1.81 16.43
C PHE A 378 -2.38 3.05 15.54
N LEU A 379 -1.20 3.28 14.98
CA LEU A 379 -0.93 4.37 14.05
C LEU A 379 -0.30 3.82 12.78
N MET A 380 -0.95 4.01 11.64
CA MET A 380 -0.38 3.81 10.31
C MET A 380 0.14 5.14 9.78
N VAL A 381 1.38 5.16 9.29
CA VAL A 381 2.04 6.32 8.68
C VAL A 381 2.59 5.91 7.31
N GLU A 382 2.21 6.61 6.26
CA GLU A 382 2.62 6.30 4.91
C GLU A 382 3.37 7.46 4.24
N GLY A 383 4.56 7.14 3.72
CA GLY A 383 5.27 7.96 2.73
C GLY A 383 4.90 7.52 1.32
N ALA A 384 3.77 7.98 0.82
CA ALA A 384 3.16 7.52 -0.42
C ALA A 384 3.89 7.95 -1.69
N SER A 385 4.64 9.06 -1.62
CA SER A 385 5.19 9.67 -2.82
C SER A 385 6.55 9.10 -3.24
N ILE A 386 7.08 8.11 -2.51
CA ILE A 386 8.22 7.31 -3.00
C ILE A 386 7.77 6.56 -4.26
N ASP A 387 6.63 5.86 -4.21
CA ASP A 387 6.00 5.19 -5.32
C ASP A 387 5.60 6.16 -6.45
N LYS A 388 4.85 7.21 -6.10
CA LYS A 388 4.31 8.17 -7.07
C LYS A 388 5.39 8.89 -7.87
N MET A 389 6.62 8.99 -7.33
CA MET A 389 7.77 9.55 -8.04
C MET A 389 8.64 8.48 -8.70
N SER A 390 8.59 7.24 -8.25
CA SER A 390 9.26 6.12 -8.91
C SER A 390 8.59 5.71 -10.22
N HIS A 391 7.28 5.76 -10.29
CA HIS A 391 6.53 5.52 -11.53
C HIS A 391 7.00 6.39 -12.70
N PRO A 392 7.09 7.72 -12.58
CA PRO A 392 7.62 8.57 -13.65
C PRO A 392 9.15 8.55 -13.76
N LEU A 393 9.85 7.65 -13.06
CA LEU A 393 11.32 7.54 -13.03
C LEU A 393 12.01 8.80 -12.46
N ASP A 394 11.33 9.52 -11.56
CA ASP A 394 11.87 10.73 -10.88
C ASP A 394 12.54 10.33 -9.57
N TRP A 395 13.73 9.76 -9.71
CA TRP A 395 14.47 9.18 -8.59
C TRP A 395 14.88 10.20 -7.53
N ASP A 396 15.18 11.43 -7.93
CA ASP A 396 15.58 12.47 -6.98
C ASP A 396 14.46 12.83 -6.02
N ARG A 397 13.22 12.98 -6.55
CA ARG A 397 12.03 13.17 -5.72
C ARG A 397 11.74 11.95 -4.86
N ALA A 398 11.83 10.75 -5.41
CA ALA A 398 11.61 9.51 -4.65
C ALA A 398 12.62 9.36 -3.49
N LEU A 399 13.88 9.72 -3.70
CA LEU A 399 14.90 9.70 -2.64
C LEU A 399 14.63 10.75 -1.55
N VAL A 400 14.20 11.96 -1.92
CA VAL A 400 13.83 13.01 -0.93
C VAL A 400 12.59 12.59 -0.12
N GLU A 401 11.62 11.96 -0.74
CA GLU A 401 10.47 11.35 -0.01
C GLU A 401 10.92 10.23 0.94
N THR A 402 11.91 9.42 0.52
CA THR A 402 12.49 8.38 1.40
C THR A 402 13.21 8.98 2.60
N ILE A 403 13.86 10.14 2.43
CA ILE A 403 14.48 10.89 3.53
C ILE A 403 13.39 11.40 4.50
N GLU A 404 12.28 11.96 4.00
CA GLU A 404 11.18 12.41 4.85
C GLU A 404 10.54 11.25 5.63
N LEU A 405 10.34 10.09 4.97
CA LEU A 405 9.88 8.87 5.64
C LEU A 405 10.83 8.47 6.77
N ASP A 406 12.14 8.46 6.51
CA ASP A 406 13.14 8.13 7.54
C ASP A 406 13.13 9.10 8.72
N GLN A 407 12.91 10.38 8.46
CA GLN A 407 12.72 11.37 9.54
C GLN A 407 11.45 11.10 10.34
N ALA A 408 10.35 10.64 9.73
CA ALA A 408 9.16 10.20 10.44
C ALA A 408 9.44 8.96 11.31
N VAL A 409 10.26 8.01 10.83
CA VAL A 409 10.78 6.90 11.66
C VAL A 409 11.56 7.44 12.86
N GLY A 410 12.36 8.48 12.66
CA GLY A 410 13.08 9.16 13.74
C GLY A 410 12.13 9.72 14.82
N VAL A 411 11.00 10.30 14.42
CA VAL A 411 9.95 10.76 15.34
C VAL A 411 9.36 9.60 16.14
N ALA A 412 9.04 8.49 15.48
CA ALA A 412 8.52 7.29 16.16
C ALA A 412 9.52 6.71 17.17
N ARG A 413 10.80 6.64 16.79
CA ARG A 413 11.87 6.19 17.70
C ARG A 413 12.05 7.11 18.90
N GLU A 414 11.96 8.42 18.72
CA GLU A 414 12.04 9.38 19.83
C GLU A 414 10.85 9.22 20.76
N PHE A 415 9.64 9.06 20.22
CA PHE A 415 8.43 8.76 21.00
C PHE A 415 8.60 7.48 21.84
N ALA A 416 9.13 6.40 21.26
CA ALA A 416 9.33 5.13 21.94
C ALA A 416 10.31 5.21 23.13
N LYS A 417 11.23 6.17 23.17
CA LYS A 417 12.13 6.36 24.32
C LYS A 417 11.37 6.67 25.61
N SER A 418 10.28 7.42 25.53
CA SER A 418 9.41 7.71 26.66
C SER A 418 8.22 6.76 26.79
N HIS A 419 7.98 5.94 25.78
CA HIS A 419 6.90 4.94 25.70
C HIS A 419 7.47 3.59 25.27
N PRO A 420 8.24 2.90 26.15
CA PRO A 420 8.96 1.67 25.79
C PRO A 420 8.05 0.48 25.47
N ASP A 421 6.76 0.59 25.73
CA ASP A 421 5.70 -0.33 25.37
C ASP A 421 5.16 -0.11 23.94
N THR A 422 5.99 0.42 23.05
CA THR A 422 5.66 0.72 21.65
C THR A 422 6.42 -0.18 20.69
N LEU A 423 5.68 -0.91 19.84
CA LEU A 423 6.21 -1.60 18.67
C LEU A 423 6.29 -0.63 17.50
N ILE A 424 7.44 -0.56 16.85
CA ILE A 424 7.65 0.17 15.58
C ILE A 424 7.95 -0.85 14.48
N VAL A 425 7.22 -0.77 13.38
CA VAL A 425 7.42 -1.57 12.16
C VAL A 425 7.62 -0.62 10.98
N VAL A 426 8.64 -0.87 10.16
CA VAL A 426 8.95 -0.09 8.94
C VAL A 426 9.10 -1.04 7.77
N THR A 427 8.31 -0.89 6.72
CA THR A 427 8.35 -1.76 5.54
C THR A 427 7.94 -0.99 4.26
N GLY A 428 8.08 -1.63 3.10
CA GLY A 428 7.37 -1.27 1.87
C GLY A 428 6.17 -2.21 1.65
N ASP A 429 5.38 -1.91 0.67
CA ASP A 429 4.29 -2.79 0.18
C ASP A 429 4.70 -3.52 -1.11
N HIS A 430 5.53 -2.93 -1.91
CA HIS A 430 6.19 -3.49 -3.10
C HIS A 430 7.49 -2.74 -3.37
N THR A 431 8.18 -3.14 -4.44
CA THR A 431 9.40 -2.48 -4.90
C THR A 431 9.20 -1.87 -6.28
N HIS A 432 10.08 -0.96 -6.65
CA HIS A 432 10.25 -0.48 -8.02
C HIS A 432 11.53 -1.03 -8.64
N GLY A 433 11.50 -1.18 -9.96
CA GLY A 433 12.65 -1.63 -10.73
C GLY A 433 13.72 -0.55 -10.86
N VAL A 434 14.51 -0.33 -9.81
CA VAL A 434 15.56 0.67 -9.75
C VAL A 434 16.84 0.11 -9.12
N SER A 435 17.98 0.53 -9.66
CA SER A 435 19.31 0.20 -9.10
C SER A 435 20.22 1.42 -9.10
N ILE A 436 21.03 1.58 -8.06
CA ILE A 436 22.14 2.52 -8.05
C ILE A 436 23.34 1.83 -8.66
N ILE A 437 23.81 2.29 -9.80
CA ILE A 437 24.91 1.64 -10.53
C ILE A 437 26.24 2.42 -10.48
N GLY A 438 26.21 3.64 -9.96
CA GLY A 438 27.38 4.48 -9.86
C GLY A 438 27.04 5.94 -9.66
N THR A 439 27.85 6.81 -10.25
CA THR A 439 27.67 8.27 -10.20
C THR A 439 27.71 8.88 -11.60
N VAL A 440 27.09 10.05 -11.72
CA VAL A 440 27.32 10.96 -12.85
C VAL A 440 28.26 12.07 -12.35
N ASP A 441 29.37 12.30 -13.06
CA ASP A 441 30.38 13.27 -12.72
C ASP A 441 30.50 14.31 -13.84
N ASP A 442 30.09 15.54 -13.59
CA ASP A 442 30.10 16.63 -14.57
C ASP A 442 31.53 17.04 -15.00
N GLU A 443 32.56 16.71 -14.20
CA GLU A 443 33.96 16.99 -14.52
C GLU A 443 34.55 15.97 -15.52
N LYS A 444 33.92 14.81 -15.73
CA LYS A 444 34.34 13.87 -16.74
C LYS A 444 34.18 14.46 -18.16
N PRO A 445 35.10 14.18 -19.07
CA PRO A 445 34.97 14.60 -20.47
C PRO A 445 33.81 13.84 -21.14
N GLY A 446 33.24 14.46 -22.18
CA GLY A 446 32.20 13.86 -22.99
C GLY A 446 31.12 14.87 -23.42
N THR A 447 30.47 14.60 -24.54
CA THR A 447 29.37 15.42 -25.07
C THR A 447 28.00 14.86 -24.66
N GLU A 448 27.90 13.55 -24.49
CA GLU A 448 26.72 12.88 -23.95
C GLU A 448 26.88 12.69 -22.43
N MET A 449 25.81 12.86 -21.66
CA MET A 449 25.85 12.66 -20.22
C MET A 449 26.17 11.21 -19.84
N ARG A 450 25.83 10.23 -20.70
CA ARG A 450 26.22 8.83 -20.53
C ARG A 450 27.73 8.62 -20.42
N GLU A 451 28.53 9.41 -21.13
CA GLU A 451 30.03 9.35 -21.06
C GLU A 451 30.56 9.81 -19.70
N LYS A 452 29.76 10.56 -18.95
CA LYS A 452 30.06 11.06 -17.60
C LYS A 452 29.69 10.08 -16.49
N VAL A 453 29.03 8.96 -16.82
CA VAL A 453 28.72 7.93 -15.84
C VAL A 453 30.01 7.21 -15.43
N GLY A 454 30.19 7.08 -14.12
CA GLY A 454 31.26 6.28 -13.52
C GLY A 454 30.69 5.02 -12.90
N THR A 455 31.36 3.89 -13.15
CA THR A 455 31.08 2.62 -12.51
C THR A 455 32.33 2.09 -11.82
N TYR A 456 32.20 1.24 -10.80
CA TYR A 456 33.33 0.70 -10.04
C TYR A 456 34.27 1.83 -9.53
N ALA A 457 35.54 1.74 -9.81
CA ALA A 457 36.55 2.71 -9.37
C ALA A 457 36.33 4.13 -9.94
N GLU A 458 35.65 4.24 -11.08
CA GLU A 458 35.34 5.53 -11.71
C GLU A 458 34.11 6.22 -11.13
N ALA A 459 33.28 5.54 -10.33
CA ALA A 459 32.10 6.13 -9.74
C ALA A 459 32.46 7.30 -8.81
N GLY A 460 33.51 7.14 -8.02
CA GLY A 460 33.85 8.10 -6.97
C GLY A 460 32.74 8.20 -5.91
N PHE A 461 32.86 9.17 -5.01
CA PHE A 461 31.81 9.46 -4.03
C PHE A 461 30.98 10.66 -4.47
N PRO A 462 29.63 10.59 -4.34
CA PRO A 462 28.78 11.76 -4.52
C PRO A 462 29.17 12.88 -3.56
N ASN A 463 28.99 14.12 -3.97
CA ASN A 463 29.39 15.29 -3.16
C ASN A 463 28.18 16.06 -2.59
N TYR A 464 27.13 15.32 -2.18
CA TYR A 464 26.03 15.89 -1.41
C TYR A 464 26.53 16.38 -0.05
N THR A 465 25.99 17.51 0.41
CA THR A 465 26.26 18.12 1.72
C THR A 465 24.93 18.41 2.42
N ASP A 466 24.97 18.41 3.76
CA ASP A 466 23.89 18.84 4.65
C ASP A 466 24.54 19.74 5.73
N GLU A 467 24.88 20.97 5.35
CA GLU A 467 25.58 21.93 6.21
C GLU A 467 24.65 22.47 7.31
N ASN A 468 23.37 22.66 6.98
CA ASN A 468 22.36 23.16 7.90
C ASN A 468 21.85 22.08 8.88
N LYS A 469 22.18 20.80 8.64
CA LYS A 469 21.84 19.63 9.48
C LYS A 469 20.34 19.41 9.63
N ASP A 470 19.56 19.71 8.60
CA ASP A 470 18.13 19.41 8.57
C ASP A 470 17.82 17.98 8.11
N GLY A 471 18.85 17.24 7.69
CA GLY A 471 18.78 15.86 7.24
C GLY A 471 18.47 15.69 5.76
N TYR A 472 18.35 16.79 5.01
CA TYR A 472 18.23 16.80 3.56
C TYR A 472 19.54 17.30 2.93
N PRO A 473 19.80 16.96 1.65
CA PRO A 473 20.93 17.57 0.96
C PRO A 473 20.65 19.04 0.70
N ASP A 474 21.65 19.92 0.92
CA ASP A 474 21.57 21.36 0.61
C ASP A 474 21.25 21.60 -0.87
N LYS A 475 21.72 20.70 -1.75
CA LYS A 475 21.45 20.68 -3.19
C LYS A 475 21.38 19.25 -3.69
N ILE A 476 20.42 18.97 -4.59
CA ILE A 476 20.30 17.68 -5.29
C ILE A 476 21.08 17.68 -6.62
N ASP A 477 21.17 18.81 -7.32
CA ASP A 477 21.95 18.95 -8.55
C ASP A 477 23.41 19.34 -8.20
N VAL A 478 24.15 18.34 -7.74
CA VAL A 478 25.58 18.46 -7.41
C VAL A 478 26.44 17.95 -8.57
N SER A 479 27.72 18.37 -8.64
CA SER A 479 28.59 18.01 -9.76
C SER A 479 28.90 16.53 -9.87
N ARG A 480 28.91 15.79 -8.74
CA ARG A 480 28.99 14.33 -8.71
C ARG A 480 27.82 13.79 -7.88
N ARG A 481 26.87 13.16 -8.56
CA ARG A 481 25.60 12.70 -7.99
C ARG A 481 25.38 11.21 -8.24
N LEU A 482 24.46 10.61 -7.51
CA LEU A 482 24.07 9.21 -7.73
C LEU A 482 23.51 9.04 -9.15
N PHE A 483 23.83 7.91 -9.76
CA PHE A 483 23.16 7.45 -10.96
C PHE A 483 22.26 6.25 -10.64
N LEU A 484 20.95 6.50 -10.71
CA LEU A 484 19.91 5.49 -10.56
C LEU A 484 19.40 5.11 -11.95
N ALA A 485 19.46 3.83 -12.25
CA ALA A 485 18.96 3.26 -13.51
C ALA A 485 17.65 2.52 -13.28
N ALA A 486 16.63 2.84 -14.08
CA ALA A 486 15.40 2.06 -14.14
C ALA A 486 15.66 0.71 -14.80
N THR A 487 15.09 -0.37 -14.25
CA THR A 487 15.11 -1.70 -14.87
C THR A 487 13.89 -1.95 -15.75
N ASN A 488 12.85 -1.14 -15.63
CA ASN A 488 11.68 -1.14 -16.50
C ASN A 488 11.15 0.29 -16.67
N GLY A 489 10.47 0.54 -17.78
CA GLY A 489 9.86 1.84 -18.07
C GLY A 489 9.49 1.99 -19.55
N PRO A 490 8.80 3.09 -19.89
CA PRO A 490 8.49 3.46 -21.27
C PRO A 490 9.72 3.96 -22.02
N ASP A 491 9.59 4.14 -23.34
CA ASP A 491 10.55 4.92 -24.11
C ASP A 491 10.69 6.33 -23.51
N HIS A 492 11.93 6.80 -23.25
CA HIS A 492 12.16 8.12 -22.67
C HIS A 492 13.53 8.71 -23.05
N TYR A 493 13.72 9.98 -22.74
CA TYR A 493 15.05 10.61 -22.79
C TYR A 493 15.61 10.70 -21.38
N GLU A 494 16.71 9.98 -21.10
CA GLU A 494 17.44 10.09 -19.84
C GLU A 494 18.36 11.33 -19.91
N THR A 495 18.19 12.24 -18.97
CA THR A 495 18.96 13.48 -18.90
C THR A 495 20.09 13.44 -17.90
N PHE A 496 20.13 12.41 -17.03
CA PHE A 496 21.12 12.21 -15.97
C PHE A 496 21.19 13.36 -14.94
N ARG A 497 20.14 14.18 -14.90
CA ARG A 497 20.04 15.34 -14.01
C ARG A 497 18.67 15.38 -13.32
N PRO A 498 18.63 15.92 -12.09
CA PRO A 498 17.37 16.21 -11.42
C PRO A 498 16.48 17.13 -12.24
N LYS A 499 15.16 16.90 -12.18
CA LYS A 499 14.13 17.73 -12.85
C LYS A 499 13.70 18.82 -11.87
N LEU A 500 14.27 20.02 -11.99
CA LEU A 500 14.04 21.11 -11.03
C LEU A 500 12.77 21.93 -11.34
N ASP A 501 12.18 21.78 -12.54
CA ASP A 501 11.00 22.53 -12.96
C ASP A 501 9.66 21.85 -12.67
N GLY A 502 9.68 20.67 -12.09
CA GLY A 502 8.53 19.85 -11.75
C GLY A 502 8.87 18.36 -11.91
N PRO A 503 7.96 17.46 -11.56
CA PRO A 503 8.16 16.02 -11.71
C PRO A 503 8.49 15.62 -13.15
N PHE A 504 9.29 14.57 -13.29
CA PHE A 504 9.64 14.02 -14.60
C PHE A 504 8.39 13.43 -15.28
N VAL A 505 8.25 13.66 -16.58
CA VAL A 505 7.20 13.09 -17.44
C VAL A 505 7.89 12.33 -18.57
N PRO A 506 8.27 11.05 -18.37
CA PRO A 506 9.13 10.31 -19.29
C PRO A 506 8.50 10.09 -20.66
N ALA A 507 7.19 9.81 -20.70
CA ALA A 507 6.48 9.50 -21.92
C ALA A 507 5.15 10.28 -22.04
N ILE A 508 4.72 10.53 -23.25
CA ILE A 508 3.44 11.19 -23.59
C ILE A 508 2.67 10.36 -24.60
N GLN A 509 1.34 10.45 -24.58
CA GLN A 509 0.50 9.70 -25.50
C GLN A 509 0.45 10.36 -26.89
N ASN A 510 0.71 9.57 -27.94
CA ASN A 510 0.62 10.01 -29.33
C ASN A 510 -0.83 9.88 -29.88
N GLU A 511 -1.05 10.27 -31.13
CA GLU A 511 -2.36 10.19 -31.80
C GLU A 511 -2.92 8.75 -31.91
N LYS A 512 -2.04 7.73 -31.86
CA LYS A 512 -2.43 6.31 -31.87
C LYS A 512 -2.75 5.77 -30.47
N LYS A 513 -2.74 6.63 -29.45
CA LYS A 513 -2.88 6.27 -28.04
C LYS A 513 -1.76 5.35 -27.51
N GLU A 514 -0.59 5.42 -28.14
CA GLU A 514 0.62 4.76 -27.66
C GLU A 514 1.47 5.78 -26.89
N TYR A 515 2.10 5.35 -25.80
CA TYR A 515 3.08 6.18 -25.09
C TYR A 515 4.43 6.13 -25.79
N VAL A 516 4.99 7.28 -26.03
CA VAL A 516 6.27 7.51 -26.70
C VAL A 516 7.12 8.48 -25.87
N ALA A 517 8.42 8.46 -26.05
CA ALA A 517 9.31 9.36 -25.34
C ALA A 517 8.86 10.82 -25.44
N ASN A 518 8.91 11.54 -24.32
CA ASN A 518 8.54 12.95 -24.27
C ASN A 518 9.64 13.79 -24.95
N GLU A 519 9.35 14.30 -26.15
CA GLU A 519 10.27 15.10 -26.97
C GLU A 519 10.76 16.40 -26.28
N ALA A 520 10.09 16.85 -25.21
CA ALA A 520 10.53 18.01 -24.44
C ALA A 520 11.94 17.84 -23.83
N TYR A 521 12.37 16.59 -23.64
CA TYR A 521 13.68 16.29 -23.08
C TYR A 521 14.75 15.95 -24.11
N LYS A 522 14.40 15.83 -25.40
CA LYS A 522 15.29 15.42 -26.48
C LYS A 522 16.50 16.35 -26.66
N ASP A 523 16.26 17.64 -26.56
CA ASP A 523 17.25 18.67 -26.80
C ASP A 523 17.96 19.14 -25.50
N VAL A 524 17.70 18.48 -24.38
CA VAL A 524 18.44 18.72 -23.14
C VAL A 524 19.90 18.31 -23.37
N PRO A 525 20.87 19.20 -23.07
CA PRO A 525 22.27 18.92 -23.36
C PRO A 525 22.76 17.59 -22.77
N GLY A 526 23.22 16.69 -23.63
CA GLY A 526 23.72 15.38 -23.25
C GLY A 526 22.65 14.30 -23.01
N ALA A 527 21.37 14.60 -23.22
CA ALA A 527 20.30 13.60 -23.10
C ALA A 527 20.49 12.42 -24.05
N VAL A 528 20.11 11.25 -23.61
CA VAL A 528 20.22 9.98 -24.37
C VAL A 528 18.84 9.31 -24.45
N PHE A 529 18.43 8.92 -25.65
CA PHE A 529 17.23 8.11 -25.81
C PHE A 529 17.42 6.71 -25.19
N VAL A 530 16.48 6.29 -24.37
CA VAL A 530 16.41 4.96 -23.76
C VAL A 530 15.16 4.28 -24.25
N GLN A 531 15.36 3.11 -24.90
CA GLN A 531 14.25 2.29 -25.33
C GLN A 531 13.62 1.59 -24.13
N GLY A 532 12.31 1.73 -23.98
CA GLY A 532 11.54 1.07 -22.94
C GLY A 532 11.35 -0.43 -23.17
N ASN A 533 10.98 -1.13 -22.11
CA ASN A 533 10.75 -2.59 -22.09
C ASN A 533 9.35 -2.98 -21.56
N ILE A 534 8.46 -2.02 -21.39
CA ILE A 534 7.05 -2.24 -21.05
C ILE A 534 6.16 -2.06 -22.28
N PRO A 535 4.90 -2.55 -22.27
CA PRO A 535 3.95 -2.31 -23.36
C PRO A 535 3.73 -0.81 -23.61
N LYS A 536 3.58 -0.42 -24.87
CA LYS A 536 3.33 0.99 -25.24
C LYS A 536 1.99 1.57 -24.76
N THR A 537 1.22 0.81 -24.03
CA THR A 537 0.02 1.26 -23.30
C THR A 537 0.35 1.82 -21.91
N GLY A 538 1.59 1.63 -21.44
CA GLY A 538 2.08 2.15 -20.17
C GLY A 538 2.91 3.43 -20.35
N ASP A 539 2.71 4.41 -19.47
CA ASP A 539 3.34 5.73 -19.47
C ASP A 539 4.51 5.85 -18.48
N SER A 540 4.69 4.85 -17.61
CA SER A 540 5.55 4.94 -16.44
C SER A 540 6.17 3.57 -16.13
N GLY A 541 7.16 3.53 -15.25
CA GLY A 541 7.68 2.29 -14.68
C GLY A 541 6.58 1.53 -13.93
N VAL A 542 6.74 0.23 -13.82
CA VAL A 542 5.83 -0.66 -13.10
C VAL A 542 6.52 -1.28 -11.89
N HIS A 543 5.73 -1.83 -10.96
CA HIS A 543 6.26 -2.49 -9.77
C HIS A 543 7.16 -3.67 -10.14
N ALA A 544 8.22 -3.87 -9.37
CA ALA A 544 9.05 -5.05 -9.43
C ALA A 544 8.50 -6.15 -8.48
N VAL A 545 8.91 -7.39 -8.72
CA VAL A 545 8.44 -8.57 -7.96
C VAL A 545 9.43 -8.93 -6.84
N ASP A 546 10.39 -8.05 -6.54
CA ASP A 546 11.39 -8.29 -5.49
C ASP A 546 10.74 -8.23 -4.10
N ASP A 547 11.25 -9.03 -3.15
CA ASP A 547 10.84 -8.95 -1.75
C ASP A 547 11.11 -7.55 -1.17
N VAL A 548 10.23 -7.09 -0.29
CA VAL A 548 10.46 -5.87 0.48
C VAL A 548 11.19 -6.17 1.79
N VAL A 549 11.92 -5.18 2.30
CA VAL A 549 12.60 -5.28 3.60
C VAL A 549 11.70 -4.69 4.68
N LEU A 550 11.39 -5.52 5.68
CA LEU A 550 10.74 -5.09 6.91
C LEU A 550 11.78 -4.98 8.02
N GLN A 551 11.74 -3.89 8.79
CA GLN A 551 12.51 -3.72 10.01
C GLN A 551 11.61 -3.32 11.17
N SER A 552 11.96 -3.76 12.38
CA SER A 552 11.12 -3.52 13.56
C SER A 552 11.95 -3.42 14.84
N THR A 553 11.37 -2.77 15.86
CA THR A 553 11.93 -2.67 17.21
C THR A 553 10.81 -2.50 18.24
N GLY A 554 11.09 -2.85 19.49
CA GLY A 554 10.13 -2.80 20.59
C GLY A 554 9.42 -4.12 20.86
N PRO A 555 8.51 -4.17 21.84
CA PRO A 555 7.86 -5.42 22.25
C PRO A 555 7.06 -6.05 21.10
N GLY A 556 7.28 -7.34 20.82
CA GLY A 556 6.67 -8.08 19.72
C GLY A 556 7.47 -8.07 18.42
N SER A 557 8.52 -7.24 18.31
CA SER A 557 9.35 -7.12 17.10
C SER A 557 10.11 -8.41 16.75
N GLU A 558 10.38 -9.28 17.72
CA GLU A 558 11.00 -10.60 17.53
C GLU A 558 10.20 -11.56 16.63
N GLY A 559 8.93 -11.24 16.41
CA GLY A 559 8.06 -11.97 15.49
C GLY A 559 8.40 -11.75 14.02
N PHE A 560 9.03 -10.64 13.67
CA PHE A 560 9.43 -10.29 12.30
C PHE A 560 10.85 -10.79 12.03
N LYS A 561 10.98 -11.89 11.28
CA LYS A 561 12.28 -12.53 11.03
C LYS A 561 12.29 -13.42 9.79
N GLY A 562 13.46 -13.55 9.16
CA GLY A 562 13.65 -14.44 8.01
C GLY A 562 12.87 -14.00 6.80
N TYR A 563 12.21 -14.95 6.13
CA TYR A 563 11.25 -14.69 5.07
C TYR A 563 9.83 -14.84 5.63
N MET A 564 8.95 -13.92 5.25
CA MET A 564 7.53 -13.89 5.64
C MET A 564 6.66 -13.66 4.40
N GLU A 565 5.49 -14.23 4.39
CA GLU A 565 4.43 -13.80 3.47
C GLU A 565 3.78 -12.51 4.00
N GLU A 566 3.28 -11.67 3.11
CA GLU A 566 2.62 -10.41 3.52
C GLU A 566 1.49 -10.62 4.54
N SER A 567 0.75 -11.73 4.46
CA SER A 567 -0.31 -12.07 5.42
C SER A 567 0.20 -12.43 6.82
N ASP A 568 1.47 -12.86 6.96
CA ASP A 568 2.06 -13.18 8.27
C ASP A 568 2.30 -11.92 9.12
N ILE A 569 2.40 -10.76 8.49
CA ILE A 569 2.58 -9.47 9.17
C ILE A 569 1.39 -9.20 10.08
N TYR A 570 0.16 -9.38 9.59
CA TYR A 570 -1.05 -9.24 10.40
C TYR A 570 -1.02 -10.13 11.64
N ARG A 571 -0.55 -11.38 11.50
CA ARG A 571 -0.48 -12.33 12.61
C ARG A 571 0.40 -11.80 13.76
N VAL A 572 1.55 -11.18 13.44
CA VAL A 572 2.42 -10.58 14.44
C VAL A 572 1.78 -9.33 15.07
N LEU A 573 1.13 -8.47 14.27
CA LEU A 573 0.41 -7.30 14.78
C LEU A 573 -0.75 -7.71 15.70
N ALA A 574 -1.55 -8.69 15.28
CA ALA A 574 -2.67 -9.21 16.06
C ALA A 574 -2.22 -9.85 17.37
N ASP A 575 -1.12 -10.62 17.36
CA ASP A 575 -0.52 -11.23 18.58
C ASP A 575 0.05 -10.15 19.51
N THR A 576 0.66 -9.11 18.96
CA THR A 576 1.18 -7.99 19.74
C THR A 576 0.09 -7.26 20.52
N PHE A 577 -1.11 -7.15 19.97
CA PHE A 577 -2.27 -6.53 20.63
C PHE A 577 -3.22 -7.53 21.31
N ALA A 578 -2.95 -8.84 21.23
CA ALA A 578 -3.81 -9.91 21.75
C ALA A 578 -5.26 -9.82 21.20
N LEU A 579 -5.40 -9.69 19.86
CA LEU A 579 -6.70 -9.50 19.20
C LEU A 579 -7.52 -10.79 18.98
N GLY A 580 -7.01 -11.95 19.36
CA GLY A 580 -7.71 -13.22 19.29
C GLY A 580 -8.80 -13.38 20.36
N THR A 581 -9.43 -14.54 20.40
CA THR A 581 -10.41 -14.86 21.44
C THR A 581 -9.72 -15.07 22.78
N THR A 582 -10.22 -14.43 23.83
CA THR A 582 -9.87 -14.82 25.20
C THR A 582 -10.38 -16.24 25.45
N GLN A 583 -9.48 -17.20 25.65
CA GLN A 583 -9.89 -18.51 26.14
C GLN A 583 -10.50 -18.31 27.54
N THR A 584 -11.82 -18.40 27.65
CA THR A 584 -12.48 -18.56 28.95
C THR A 584 -12.13 -19.97 29.42
N ASN A 585 -11.20 -20.08 30.38
CA ASN A 585 -10.92 -21.32 31.12
C ASN A 585 -12.15 -21.84 31.84
#